data_ffe27cb74be06bbae7afc394bdabd91e
#
_entry.id   ffe27cb74be06bbae7afc394bdabd91e
#
_cell.length_a   1.000
_cell.length_b   1.000
_cell.length_c   1.000
_cell.angle_alpha   90.00
_cell.angle_beta   90.00
_cell.angle_gamma   90.00
#
_symmetry.space_group_name_H-M   'P 1'
#
loop_
_entity.id
_entity.type
_entity.pdbx_description
1 polymer ?
#
loop_
_entity_poly.entity_id
_entity_poly.type
_entity_poly.pdbx_seq_one_letter_code
_entity_poly.pdbx_strand_id
1 'polypeptide(L)'
;MHGFRVRFVLTLVLMIALSVVGSASLVREIEPLPLWEKESTHEAYRIVVISDLHLGVDDSFSETVKNKDLIAEFLERLVISDIDELVVAGDMLDEWFVPISYEPHNDLGAFFEQVAENNALIVAAFKKIIQSGIVVAYVPGNHDLLLDEETLTNLIPGIVQARDVDGLGTYRTGVRSEIVIEHGHRYDSFCSPDTLSNKEITGDYPSFLPPGYFFTRIASTSV
;
A
#
# COMPACT_ATOMS: atom_id res chain seq x y z
N MET A 1 14.94 0.39 64.10
CA MET A 1 14.72 -0.41 62.88
C MET A 1 13.44 -0.01 62.10
N HIS A 2 12.78 1.08 62.42
CA HIS A 2 11.51 1.51 61.76
C HIS A 2 11.67 2.49 60.59
N GLY A 3 12.83 3.10 60.41
CA GLY A 3 13.05 4.11 59.37
C GLY A 3 13.34 3.56 57.96
N PHE A 4 13.78 2.29 57.86
CA PHE A 4 14.18 1.71 56.58
C PHE A 4 12.97 1.20 55.73
N ARG A 5 11.91 0.75 56.41
CA ARG A 5 10.71 0.25 55.74
C ARG A 5 9.88 1.38 55.07
N VAL A 6 9.83 2.55 55.69
CA VAL A 6 9.03 3.68 55.16
C VAL A 6 9.68 4.25 53.91
N ARG A 7 11.04 4.32 53.84
CA ARG A 7 11.75 4.81 52.65
C ARG A 7 11.63 3.86 51.44
N PHE A 8 11.59 2.54 51.69
CA PHE A 8 11.46 1.56 50.62
C PHE A 8 10.05 1.58 49.99
N VAL A 9 9.00 1.72 50.82
CA VAL A 9 7.62 1.85 50.33
C VAL A 9 7.43 3.18 49.56
N LEU A 10 8.03 4.27 50.03
CA LEU A 10 7.93 5.58 49.36
C LEU A 10 8.64 5.54 47.98
N THR A 11 9.81 4.89 47.91
CA THR A 11 10.57 4.74 46.64
C THR A 11 9.84 3.85 45.67
N LEU A 12 9.18 2.76 46.14
CA LEU A 12 8.41 1.89 45.31
C LEU A 12 7.12 2.54 44.78
N VAL A 13 6.42 3.32 45.62
CA VAL A 13 5.24 4.09 45.20
C VAL A 13 5.63 5.19 44.21
N LEU A 14 6.78 5.84 44.40
CA LEU A 14 7.27 6.85 43.47
C LEU A 14 7.70 6.22 42.14
N MET A 15 8.32 5.04 42.13
CA MET A 15 8.64 4.32 40.88
C MET A 15 7.38 3.84 40.14
N ILE A 16 6.37 3.38 40.85
CA ILE A 16 5.09 2.99 40.24
C ILE A 16 4.35 4.24 39.70
N ALA A 17 4.38 5.36 40.43
CA ALA A 17 3.79 6.60 39.95
C ALA A 17 4.53 7.16 38.72
N LEU A 18 5.87 7.06 38.68
CA LEU A 18 6.66 7.45 37.50
C LEU A 18 6.44 6.50 36.30
N SER A 19 6.22 5.21 36.53
CA SER A 19 5.91 4.27 35.44
C SER A 19 4.49 4.44 34.90
N VAL A 20 3.54 4.90 35.70
CA VAL A 20 2.16 5.21 35.27
C VAL A 20 2.10 6.56 34.53
N VAL A 21 2.95 7.54 34.91
CA VAL A 21 3.04 8.82 34.18
C VAL A 21 3.83 8.68 32.88
N GLY A 22 4.75 7.69 32.79
CA GLY A 22 5.50 7.41 31.55
C GLY A 22 4.71 6.68 30.46
N SER A 23 3.48 6.23 30.74
CA SER A 23 2.56 5.59 29.77
C SER A 23 1.49 6.54 29.25
N ALA A 24 1.61 7.84 29.47
CA ALA A 24 0.94 8.76 28.58
C ALA A 24 1.60 8.58 27.21
N SER A 25 0.95 7.80 26.33
CA SER A 25 1.33 7.70 24.93
C SER A 25 1.53 9.13 24.45
N LEU A 26 2.76 9.49 24.11
CA LEU A 26 3.03 10.57 23.19
C LEU A 26 2.37 10.11 21.86
N VAL A 27 1.05 10.24 21.76
CA VAL A 27 0.39 10.40 20.49
C VAL A 27 1.00 11.71 19.99
N ARG A 28 2.11 11.58 19.28
CA ARG A 28 2.67 12.67 18.51
C ARG A 28 1.53 12.99 17.55
N GLU A 29 0.87 14.11 17.77
CA GLU A 29 -0.05 14.67 16.80
C GLU A 29 0.80 14.83 15.52
N ILE A 30 0.65 13.88 14.61
CA ILE A 30 1.35 13.93 13.31
C ILE A 30 0.66 15.07 12.59
N GLU A 31 1.34 16.21 12.51
CA GLU A 31 0.85 17.31 11.68
C GLU A 31 0.60 16.76 10.26
N PRO A 32 -0.58 17.03 9.68
CA PRO A 32 -0.87 16.58 8.32
C PRO A 32 0.22 17.11 7.37
N LEU A 33 0.66 16.26 6.46
CA LEU A 33 1.62 16.67 5.43
C LEU A 33 1.11 17.94 4.76
N PRO A 34 1.91 19.01 4.71
CA PRO A 34 1.51 20.21 3.99
C PRO A 34 1.44 19.88 2.50
N LEU A 35 0.23 19.92 1.96
CA LEU A 35 0.01 19.80 0.53
C LEU A 35 -0.03 21.21 -0.09
N TRP A 36 0.35 21.29 -1.36
CA TRP A 36 0.32 22.55 -2.08
C TRP A 36 -1.12 23.05 -2.25
N GLU A 37 -1.38 24.28 -1.83
CA GLU A 37 -2.64 24.95 -2.11
C GLU A 37 -2.75 25.26 -3.60
N LYS A 38 -3.98 25.21 -4.13
CA LYS A 38 -4.24 25.46 -5.54
C LYS A 38 -4.02 26.93 -5.85
N GLU A 39 -2.90 27.23 -6.48
CA GLU A 39 -2.54 28.58 -6.95
C GLU A 39 -3.03 28.79 -8.39
N SER A 40 -3.35 30.05 -8.74
CA SER A 40 -3.83 30.38 -10.08
C SER A 40 -2.78 30.22 -11.18
N THR A 41 -1.51 30.19 -10.81
CA THR A 41 -0.38 29.99 -11.71
C THR A 41 0.77 29.31 -10.97
N HIS A 42 1.05 28.04 -11.28
CA HIS A 42 2.29 27.40 -10.86
C HIS A 42 3.11 27.01 -12.09
N GLU A 43 4.43 27.19 -11.99
CA GLU A 43 5.37 26.83 -13.06
C GLU A 43 5.96 25.42 -12.85
N ALA A 44 5.78 24.83 -11.64
CA ALA A 44 6.38 23.57 -11.27
C ALA A 44 5.40 22.41 -11.49
N TYR A 45 5.84 21.37 -12.20
CA TYR A 45 5.13 20.11 -12.32
C TYR A 45 5.24 19.32 -11.01
N ARG A 46 4.14 18.95 -10.38
CA ARG A 46 4.08 18.38 -9.04
C ARG A 46 3.54 16.96 -9.07
N ILE A 47 4.34 16.03 -8.60
CA ILE A 47 4.02 14.61 -8.58
C ILE A 47 4.00 14.13 -7.14
N VAL A 48 2.92 13.46 -6.75
CA VAL A 48 2.84 12.71 -5.49
C VAL A 48 3.04 11.23 -5.80
N VAL A 49 3.93 10.59 -5.10
CA VAL A 49 4.20 9.15 -5.24
C VAL A 49 3.88 8.46 -3.92
N ILE A 50 3.07 7.42 -3.98
CA ILE A 50 2.73 6.53 -2.87
C ILE A 50 2.98 5.09 -3.30
N SER A 51 3.21 4.18 -2.35
CA SER A 51 3.38 2.75 -2.61
C SER A 51 2.92 1.93 -1.40
N ASP A 52 2.88 0.62 -1.55
CA ASP A 52 2.71 -0.33 -0.44
C ASP A 52 1.43 -0.07 0.39
N LEU A 53 0.31 0.13 -0.30
CA LEU A 53 -0.98 0.32 0.36
C LEU A 53 -1.54 -0.98 0.93
N HIS A 54 -1.21 -2.13 0.34
CA HIS A 54 -1.61 -3.45 0.78
C HIS A 54 -3.08 -3.55 1.17
N LEU A 55 -3.96 -3.11 0.26
CA LEU A 55 -5.40 -3.16 0.48
C LEU A 55 -5.89 -4.60 0.37
N GLY A 56 -6.27 -5.19 1.49
CA GLY A 56 -6.62 -6.60 1.59
C GLY A 56 -8.10 -6.87 1.33
N VAL A 57 -8.40 -8.18 1.08
CA VAL A 57 -9.74 -8.68 0.76
C VAL A 57 -10.72 -8.54 1.93
N ASP A 58 -10.24 -8.55 3.15
CA ASP A 58 -10.97 -8.20 4.36
C ASP A 58 -10.00 -7.64 5.43
N ASP A 59 -10.55 -7.19 6.54
CA ASP A 59 -9.76 -6.53 7.60
C ASP A 59 -8.84 -7.49 8.37
N SER A 60 -9.07 -8.80 8.32
CA SER A 60 -8.16 -9.79 8.91
C SER A 60 -6.90 -9.99 8.04
N PHE A 61 -7.02 -9.68 6.75
CA PHE A 61 -5.98 -9.84 5.76
C PHE A 61 -5.67 -8.50 5.07
N SER A 62 -5.43 -7.47 5.86
CA SER A 62 -5.04 -6.14 5.39
C SER A 62 -4.07 -5.49 6.36
N GLU A 63 -2.92 -5.08 5.89
CA GLU A 63 -1.91 -4.41 6.71
C GLU A 63 -2.32 -2.98 7.08
N THR A 64 -3.17 -2.37 6.25
CA THR A 64 -3.55 -0.95 6.36
C THR A 64 -4.83 -0.69 7.14
N VAL A 65 -5.45 -1.71 7.73
CA VAL A 65 -6.74 -1.60 8.47
C VAL A 65 -6.81 -0.39 9.40
N LYS A 66 -5.75 -0.16 10.19
CA LYS A 66 -5.70 0.94 11.16
C LYS A 66 -5.59 2.33 10.50
N ASN A 67 -5.20 2.37 9.24
CA ASN A 67 -4.90 3.59 8.51
C ASN A 67 -5.89 3.86 7.36
N LYS A 68 -6.88 2.99 7.13
CA LYS A 68 -7.85 3.13 6.01
C LYS A 68 -8.46 4.52 5.92
N ASP A 69 -8.97 5.03 7.05
CA ASP A 69 -9.60 6.35 7.09
C ASP A 69 -8.59 7.47 6.80
N LEU A 70 -7.36 7.36 7.31
CA LEU A 70 -6.30 8.35 7.07
C LEU A 70 -5.82 8.34 5.62
N ILE A 71 -5.75 7.15 4.99
CA ILE A 71 -5.43 7.02 3.57
C ILE A 71 -6.53 7.66 2.72
N ALA A 72 -7.80 7.37 3.03
CA ALA A 72 -8.92 7.97 2.32
C ALA A 72 -8.94 9.49 2.48
N GLU A 73 -8.73 10.01 3.69
CA GLU A 73 -8.64 11.46 3.96
C GLU A 73 -7.46 12.10 3.20
N PHE A 74 -6.29 11.46 3.20
CA PHE A 74 -5.14 11.94 2.45
C PHE A 74 -5.46 12.05 0.96
N LEU A 75 -6.05 11.02 0.35
CA LEU A 75 -6.44 11.02 -1.06
C LEU A 75 -7.50 12.09 -1.37
N GLU A 76 -8.49 12.28 -0.49
CA GLU A 76 -9.48 13.35 -0.63
C GLU A 76 -8.83 14.75 -0.62
N ARG A 77 -7.78 14.96 0.17
CA ARG A 77 -7.03 16.20 0.19
C ARG A 77 -6.27 16.45 -1.13
N LEU A 78 -5.83 15.40 -1.82
CA LEU A 78 -5.18 15.54 -3.11
C LEU A 78 -6.13 16.12 -4.17
N VAL A 79 -7.42 15.84 -4.10
CA VAL A 79 -8.44 16.37 -5.05
C VAL A 79 -8.42 17.90 -5.10
N ILE A 80 -8.15 18.55 -3.97
CA ILE A 80 -8.14 20.01 -3.85
C ILE A 80 -6.73 20.61 -3.83
N SER A 81 -5.71 19.79 -3.93
CA SER A 81 -4.31 20.20 -3.93
C SER A 81 -3.83 20.53 -5.34
N ASP A 82 -2.77 21.33 -5.41
CA ASP A 82 -2.14 21.74 -6.65
C ASP A 82 -1.08 20.72 -7.08
N ILE A 83 -1.56 19.59 -7.59
CA ILE A 83 -0.73 18.50 -8.13
C ILE A 83 -1.17 18.13 -9.53
N ASP A 84 -0.23 17.66 -10.34
CA ASP A 84 -0.47 17.23 -11.72
C ASP A 84 -0.70 15.70 -11.77
N GLU A 85 0.04 14.95 -10.96
CA GLU A 85 -0.01 13.48 -10.96
C GLU A 85 0.02 12.89 -9.55
N LEU A 86 -0.70 11.78 -9.40
CA LEU A 86 -0.55 10.81 -8.32
C LEU A 86 -0.06 9.49 -8.93
N VAL A 87 1.09 9.00 -8.48
CA VAL A 87 1.63 7.70 -8.90
C VAL A 87 1.53 6.70 -7.76
N VAL A 88 0.88 5.57 -7.99
CA VAL A 88 0.89 4.41 -7.10
C VAL A 88 1.98 3.46 -7.60
N ALA A 89 3.09 3.44 -6.88
CA ALA A 89 4.29 2.72 -7.27
C ALA A 89 4.30 1.29 -6.71
N GLY A 90 3.26 0.51 -7.01
CA GLY A 90 3.13 -0.91 -6.68
C GLY A 90 2.48 -1.21 -5.33
N ASP A 91 2.12 -2.47 -5.15
CA ASP A 91 1.53 -3.05 -3.94
C ASP A 91 0.28 -2.29 -3.47
N MET A 92 -0.60 -1.99 -4.43
CA MET A 92 -1.85 -1.29 -4.16
C MET A 92 -2.90 -2.23 -3.58
N LEU A 93 -3.17 -3.36 -4.26
CA LEU A 93 -4.10 -4.39 -3.84
C LEU A 93 -3.32 -5.64 -3.47
N ASP A 94 -3.66 -6.28 -2.35
CA ASP A 94 -2.86 -7.39 -1.83
C ASP A 94 -3.53 -8.75 -2.09
N GLU A 95 -2.90 -9.57 -2.91
CA GLU A 95 -3.29 -10.97 -3.16
C GLU A 95 -2.43 -11.98 -2.40
N TRP A 96 -1.34 -11.54 -1.76
CA TRP A 96 -0.42 -12.43 -1.06
C TRP A 96 -0.83 -12.65 0.40
N PHE A 97 -1.35 -11.61 1.06
CA PHE A 97 -1.70 -11.69 2.48
C PHE A 97 -3.08 -12.32 2.71
N VAL A 98 -3.22 -13.56 2.23
CA VAL A 98 -4.39 -14.42 2.45
C VAL A 98 -3.95 -15.84 2.79
N PRO A 99 -4.74 -16.62 3.57
CA PRO A 99 -4.37 -18.00 3.93
C PRO A 99 -4.12 -18.88 2.70
N ILE A 100 -3.27 -19.89 2.86
CA ILE A 100 -2.97 -20.84 1.78
C ILE A 100 -4.22 -21.59 1.29
N SER A 101 -5.22 -21.74 2.17
CA SER A 101 -6.52 -22.36 1.82
C SER A 101 -7.45 -21.45 1.03
N TYR A 102 -7.16 -20.16 0.97
CA TYR A 102 -7.88 -19.21 0.12
C TYR A 102 -7.32 -19.27 -1.29
N GLU A 103 -8.16 -19.48 -2.29
CA GLU A 103 -7.72 -19.68 -3.67
C GLU A 103 -8.18 -18.50 -4.56
N PRO A 104 -7.45 -17.34 -4.56
CA PRO A 104 -7.81 -16.19 -5.40
C PRO A 104 -7.81 -16.55 -6.89
N HIS A 105 -6.98 -17.50 -7.30
CA HIS A 105 -6.82 -17.93 -8.70
C HIS A 105 -8.08 -18.56 -9.32
N ASN A 106 -9.03 -19.01 -8.50
CA ASN A 106 -10.27 -19.58 -9.02
C ASN A 106 -11.15 -18.53 -9.72
N ASP A 107 -11.09 -17.28 -9.23
CA ASP A 107 -11.74 -16.12 -9.84
C ASP A 107 -11.04 -14.84 -9.35
N LEU A 108 -10.02 -14.42 -10.09
CA LEU A 108 -9.22 -13.22 -9.76
C LEU A 108 -10.07 -11.95 -9.86
N GLY A 109 -11.00 -11.88 -10.82
CA GLY A 109 -11.88 -10.72 -10.94
C GLY A 109 -12.72 -10.54 -9.69
N ALA A 110 -13.43 -11.59 -9.25
CA ALA A 110 -14.24 -11.55 -8.03
C ALA A 110 -13.39 -11.29 -6.77
N PHE A 111 -12.17 -11.82 -6.71
CA PHE A 111 -11.24 -11.53 -5.60
C PHE A 111 -10.92 -10.03 -5.51
N PHE A 112 -10.49 -9.41 -6.60
CA PHE A 112 -10.14 -8.00 -6.59
C PHE A 112 -11.35 -7.07 -6.45
N GLU A 113 -12.53 -7.49 -6.93
CA GLU A 113 -13.78 -6.78 -6.63
C GLU A 113 -14.06 -6.76 -5.13
N GLN A 114 -13.88 -7.88 -4.43
CA GLN A 114 -14.04 -7.94 -2.98
C GLN A 114 -13.00 -7.10 -2.25
N VAL A 115 -11.73 -7.07 -2.72
CA VAL A 115 -10.71 -6.15 -2.19
C VAL A 115 -11.17 -4.70 -2.31
N ALA A 116 -11.70 -4.32 -3.48
CA ALA A 116 -12.19 -2.97 -3.74
C ALA A 116 -13.41 -2.61 -2.88
N GLU A 117 -14.33 -3.55 -2.66
CA GLU A 117 -15.49 -3.37 -1.78
C GLU A 117 -15.07 -3.16 -0.32
N ASN A 118 -14.12 -3.98 0.18
CA ASN A 118 -13.57 -3.83 1.53
C ASN A 118 -12.85 -2.49 1.74
N ASN A 119 -12.39 -1.86 0.64
CA ASN A 119 -11.65 -0.60 0.66
C ASN A 119 -12.38 0.51 -0.12
N ALA A 120 -13.72 0.50 -0.12
CA ALA A 120 -14.56 1.32 -0.99
C ALA A 120 -14.29 2.83 -0.87
N LEU A 121 -13.96 3.34 0.32
CA LEU A 121 -13.64 4.76 0.53
C LEU A 121 -12.35 5.17 -0.21
N ILE A 122 -11.33 4.32 -0.17
CA ILE A 122 -10.05 4.55 -0.83
C ILE A 122 -10.23 4.49 -2.35
N VAL A 123 -10.94 3.47 -2.85
CA VAL A 123 -11.27 3.32 -4.28
C VAL A 123 -12.08 4.51 -4.80
N ALA A 124 -13.07 4.97 -4.01
CA ALA A 124 -13.85 6.16 -4.34
C ALA A 124 -12.99 7.43 -4.40
N ALA A 125 -12.02 7.56 -3.49
CA ALA A 125 -11.10 8.70 -3.49
C ALA A 125 -10.21 8.72 -4.73
N PHE A 126 -9.66 7.58 -5.18
CA PHE A 126 -8.94 7.50 -6.46
C PHE A 126 -9.79 7.95 -7.64
N LYS A 127 -11.05 7.48 -7.73
CA LYS A 127 -11.98 7.90 -8.78
C LYS A 127 -12.22 9.41 -8.77
N LYS A 128 -12.35 10.02 -7.58
CA LYS A 128 -12.52 11.50 -7.46
C LYS A 128 -11.29 12.26 -7.91
N ILE A 129 -10.08 11.78 -7.59
CA ILE A 129 -8.82 12.37 -8.06
C ILE A 129 -8.80 12.40 -9.60
N ILE A 130 -9.11 11.27 -10.25
CA ILE A 130 -9.19 11.18 -11.71
C ILE A 130 -10.26 12.14 -12.25
N GLN A 131 -11.44 12.19 -11.64
CA GLN A 131 -12.53 13.08 -12.05
C GLN A 131 -12.17 14.57 -11.88
N SER A 132 -11.27 14.91 -10.98
CA SER A 132 -10.77 16.29 -10.81
C SER A 132 -9.78 16.71 -11.90
N GLY A 133 -9.35 15.80 -12.77
CA GLY A 133 -8.41 16.03 -13.86
C GLY A 133 -6.95 15.75 -13.50
N ILE A 134 -6.66 15.25 -12.30
CA ILE A 134 -5.34 14.81 -11.90
C ILE A 134 -5.08 13.43 -12.51
N VAL A 135 -3.92 13.24 -13.10
CA VAL A 135 -3.50 11.93 -13.62
C VAL A 135 -3.22 10.99 -12.46
N VAL A 136 -3.84 9.82 -12.46
CA VAL A 136 -3.50 8.73 -11.52
C VAL A 136 -2.84 7.63 -12.32
N ALA A 137 -1.57 7.35 -12.03
CA ALA A 137 -0.80 6.29 -12.66
C ALA A 137 -0.54 5.15 -11.67
N TYR A 138 -0.65 3.92 -12.15
CA TYR A 138 -0.35 2.71 -11.42
C TYR A 138 0.83 1.99 -12.06
N VAL A 139 1.76 1.55 -11.22
CA VAL A 139 2.87 0.67 -11.57
C VAL A 139 2.67 -0.64 -10.82
N PRO A 140 2.77 -1.82 -11.43
CA PRO A 140 2.65 -3.09 -10.72
C PRO A 140 3.69 -3.28 -9.62
N GLY A 141 3.27 -3.83 -8.49
CA GLY A 141 4.12 -4.34 -7.43
C GLY A 141 4.17 -5.87 -7.41
N ASN A 142 4.82 -6.45 -6.40
CA ASN A 142 4.85 -7.90 -6.26
C ASN A 142 3.59 -8.46 -5.58
N HIS A 143 2.93 -7.72 -4.71
CA HIS A 143 1.71 -8.17 -4.05
C HIS A 143 0.44 -8.06 -4.93
N ASP A 144 0.54 -7.44 -6.09
CA ASP A 144 -0.54 -7.33 -7.06
C ASP A 144 -0.14 -7.84 -8.46
N LEU A 145 0.75 -8.86 -8.51
CA LEU A 145 1.24 -9.48 -9.75
C LEU A 145 0.12 -10.08 -10.62
N LEU A 146 -0.94 -10.59 -10.01
CA LEU A 146 -2.05 -11.23 -10.69
C LEU A 146 -3.18 -10.25 -11.05
N LEU A 147 -3.07 -8.98 -10.65
CA LEU A 147 -4.01 -7.93 -11.02
C LEU A 147 -3.82 -7.57 -12.49
N ASP A 148 -4.74 -7.98 -13.36
CA ASP A 148 -4.67 -7.65 -14.77
C ASP A 148 -5.18 -6.24 -15.09
N GLU A 149 -4.92 -5.80 -16.33
CA GLU A 149 -5.26 -4.46 -16.81
C GLU A 149 -6.77 -4.22 -16.86
N GLU A 150 -7.54 -5.21 -17.29
CA GLU A 150 -9.00 -5.11 -17.43
C GLU A 150 -9.66 -4.98 -16.06
N THR A 151 -9.28 -5.83 -15.12
CA THR A 151 -9.77 -5.80 -13.75
C THR A 151 -9.52 -4.44 -13.10
N LEU A 152 -8.27 -3.93 -13.16
CA LEU A 152 -7.96 -2.64 -12.56
C LEU A 152 -8.70 -1.48 -13.25
N THR A 153 -8.86 -1.53 -14.57
CA THR A 153 -9.62 -0.53 -15.32
C THR A 153 -11.10 -0.53 -14.91
N ASN A 154 -11.68 -1.70 -14.67
CA ASN A 154 -13.06 -1.82 -14.21
C ASN A 154 -13.22 -1.28 -12.76
N LEU A 155 -12.27 -1.55 -11.89
CA LEU A 155 -12.28 -1.07 -10.50
C LEU A 155 -12.07 0.44 -10.41
N ILE A 156 -11.13 0.99 -11.18
CA ILE A 156 -10.76 2.42 -11.15
C ILE A 156 -10.70 2.96 -12.60
N PRO A 157 -11.85 3.28 -13.20
CA PRO A 157 -11.89 3.80 -14.57
C PRO A 157 -11.06 5.08 -14.74
N GLY A 158 -10.21 5.08 -15.77
CA GLY A 158 -9.36 6.22 -16.10
C GLY A 158 -7.98 6.20 -15.45
N ILE A 159 -7.65 5.17 -14.67
CA ILE A 159 -6.30 4.97 -14.16
C ILE A 159 -5.33 4.65 -15.32
N VAL A 160 -4.19 5.32 -15.36
CA VAL A 160 -3.10 5.03 -16.31
C VAL A 160 -2.30 3.86 -15.76
N GLN A 161 -2.06 2.84 -16.58
CA GLN A 161 -1.32 1.65 -16.13
C GLN A 161 0.02 1.56 -16.86
N ALA A 162 1.10 1.59 -16.11
CA ALA A 162 2.46 1.44 -16.61
C ALA A 162 2.94 0.02 -16.41
N ARG A 163 2.56 -0.87 -17.34
CA ARG A 163 2.85 -2.30 -17.28
C ARG A 163 3.93 -2.68 -18.28
N ASP A 164 4.92 -3.43 -17.81
CA ASP A 164 5.87 -4.18 -18.60
C ASP A 164 5.48 -5.68 -18.60
N VAL A 165 6.32 -6.53 -19.13
CA VAL A 165 6.10 -7.99 -19.13
C VAL A 165 6.19 -8.58 -17.71
N ASP A 166 5.53 -9.70 -17.50
CA ASP A 166 5.65 -10.54 -16.31
C ASP A 166 5.40 -9.81 -14.96
N GLY A 167 4.40 -8.91 -14.90
CA GLY A 167 4.04 -8.21 -13.67
C GLY A 167 5.00 -7.10 -13.26
N LEU A 168 5.91 -6.72 -14.14
CA LEU A 168 6.77 -5.56 -13.95
C LEU A 168 6.11 -4.29 -14.49
N GLY A 169 6.67 -3.13 -14.17
CA GLY A 169 6.20 -1.86 -14.70
C GLY A 169 7.19 -0.73 -14.46
N THR A 170 7.18 0.21 -15.41
CA THR A 170 8.04 1.39 -15.36
C THR A 170 7.25 2.61 -15.86
N TYR A 171 7.00 3.56 -14.98
CA TYR A 171 6.33 4.80 -15.34
C TYR A 171 7.33 5.94 -15.56
N ARG A 172 7.17 6.66 -16.64
CA ARG A 172 7.99 7.85 -16.95
C ARG A 172 7.14 9.10 -16.86
N THR A 173 7.60 10.04 -16.06
CA THR A 173 6.90 11.29 -15.81
C THR A 173 7.86 12.48 -15.68
N GLY A 174 7.31 13.66 -15.34
CA GLY A 174 8.02 14.92 -15.35
C GLY A 174 7.90 15.64 -16.69
N VAL A 175 8.19 16.95 -16.71
CA VAL A 175 8.02 17.83 -17.89
C VAL A 175 8.76 17.33 -19.13
N ARG A 176 9.87 16.60 -18.94
CA ARG A 176 10.70 16.03 -20.01
C ARG A 176 10.79 14.51 -19.95
N SER A 177 9.92 13.84 -19.18
CA SER A 177 9.99 12.41 -18.89
C SER A 177 11.31 11.98 -18.25
N GLU A 178 11.89 12.85 -17.44
CA GLU A 178 13.17 12.65 -16.77
C GLU A 178 13.09 11.83 -15.48
N ILE A 179 11.87 11.64 -14.94
CA ILE A 179 11.62 10.86 -13.75
C ILE A 179 11.16 9.47 -14.16
N VAL A 180 11.77 8.46 -13.59
CA VAL A 180 11.41 7.05 -13.80
C VAL A 180 11.00 6.45 -12.47
N ILE A 181 9.80 5.87 -12.42
CA ILE A 181 9.21 5.28 -11.22
C ILE A 181 8.93 3.81 -11.49
N GLU A 182 9.42 2.95 -10.63
CA GLU A 182 9.11 1.53 -10.58
C GLU A 182 8.99 1.08 -9.12
N HIS A 183 8.31 -0.02 -8.87
CA HIS A 183 8.20 -0.58 -7.51
C HIS A 183 9.53 -1.17 -7.02
N GLY A 184 10.32 -1.72 -7.94
CA GLY A 184 11.68 -2.19 -7.63
C GLY A 184 11.80 -3.66 -7.25
N HIS A 185 10.71 -4.41 -7.17
CA HIS A 185 10.71 -5.84 -6.81
C HIS A 185 11.52 -6.72 -7.80
N ARG A 186 11.78 -6.25 -9.01
CA ARG A 186 12.64 -6.94 -9.98
C ARG A 186 14.07 -7.16 -9.49
N TYR A 187 14.54 -6.40 -8.50
CA TYR A 187 15.89 -6.48 -7.96
C TYR A 187 16.01 -7.36 -6.72
N ASP A 188 14.90 -7.89 -6.22
CA ASP A 188 14.86 -8.79 -5.07
C ASP A 188 14.48 -10.21 -5.50
N SER A 189 15.40 -11.16 -5.35
CA SER A 189 15.20 -12.55 -5.73
C SER A 189 14.06 -13.26 -4.99
N PHE A 190 13.58 -12.71 -3.88
CA PHE A 190 12.47 -13.25 -3.12
C PHE A 190 11.11 -12.74 -3.58
N CYS A 191 11.08 -11.53 -4.16
CA CYS A 191 9.86 -10.83 -4.59
C CYS A 191 9.75 -10.71 -6.12
N SER A 192 10.86 -10.86 -6.84
CA SER A 192 10.88 -10.77 -8.31
C SER A 192 10.13 -11.94 -8.96
N PRO A 193 9.27 -11.69 -9.93
CA PRO A 193 8.71 -12.75 -10.74
C PRO A 193 9.87 -13.52 -11.44
N ASP A 194 9.79 -14.83 -11.42
CA ASP A 194 10.81 -15.64 -12.11
C ASP A 194 10.49 -15.73 -13.61
N THR A 195 11.17 -14.91 -14.36
CA THR A 195 11.00 -14.82 -15.82
C THR A 195 11.94 -15.76 -16.59
N LEU A 196 12.92 -16.39 -15.93
CA LEU A 196 13.99 -17.14 -16.59
C LEU A 196 14.03 -18.62 -16.25
N SER A 197 13.88 -19.03 -14.99
CA SER A 197 14.13 -20.39 -14.56
C SER A 197 12.87 -21.20 -14.25
N ASN A 198 11.86 -20.61 -13.66
CA ASN A 198 10.68 -21.35 -13.24
C ASN A 198 9.78 -21.75 -14.42
N LYS A 199 9.65 -20.93 -15.45
CA LYS A 199 8.87 -21.29 -16.65
C LYS A 199 9.41 -22.54 -17.35
N GLU A 200 10.73 -22.70 -17.40
CA GLU A 200 11.36 -23.86 -18.02
C GLU A 200 11.23 -25.14 -17.18
N ILE A 201 11.16 -25.01 -15.85
CA ILE A 201 11.09 -26.14 -14.90
C ILE A 201 9.65 -26.55 -14.62
N THR A 202 8.78 -25.59 -14.39
CA THR A 202 7.41 -25.82 -13.90
C THR A 202 6.32 -25.61 -14.96
N GLY A 203 6.67 -25.06 -16.13
CA GLY A 203 5.73 -24.72 -17.19
C GLY A 203 5.07 -23.35 -16.98
N ASP A 204 3.89 -23.21 -17.58
CA ASP A 204 3.14 -21.96 -17.51
C ASP A 204 2.55 -21.69 -16.10
N TYR A 205 1.96 -20.52 -15.93
CA TYR A 205 1.27 -20.06 -14.72
C TYR A 205 0.79 -21.21 -13.79
N PRO A 206 1.00 -21.09 -12.46
CA PRO A 206 1.49 -19.93 -11.70
C PRO A 206 3.01 -19.90 -11.45
N SER A 207 3.78 -20.54 -12.32
CA SER A 207 5.22 -20.75 -12.16
C SER A 207 6.06 -19.47 -12.04
N PHE A 208 5.54 -18.34 -12.50
CA PHE A 208 6.24 -17.05 -12.41
C PHE A 208 6.13 -16.38 -11.04
N LEU A 209 5.27 -16.91 -10.15
CA LEU A 209 5.10 -16.35 -8.81
C LEU A 209 6.37 -16.57 -7.97
N PRO A 210 6.88 -15.51 -7.31
CA PRO A 210 8.13 -15.59 -6.57
C PRO A 210 7.98 -16.35 -5.25
N PRO A 211 9.10 -16.77 -4.64
CA PRO A 211 9.08 -17.43 -3.33
C PRO A 211 8.30 -16.65 -2.27
N GLY A 212 8.39 -15.33 -2.26
CA GLY A 212 7.67 -14.45 -1.32
C GLY A 212 6.18 -14.68 -1.30
N TYR A 213 5.55 -14.88 -2.46
CA TYR A 213 4.14 -15.22 -2.57
C TYR A 213 3.74 -16.43 -1.68
N PHE A 214 4.46 -17.52 -1.83
CA PHE A 214 4.15 -18.76 -1.10
C PHE A 214 4.42 -18.62 0.40
N PHE A 215 5.52 -17.98 0.77
CA PHE A 215 5.88 -17.77 2.18
C PHE A 215 4.89 -16.87 2.90
N THR A 216 4.45 -15.77 2.27
CA THR A 216 3.45 -14.86 2.86
C THR A 216 2.13 -15.57 3.08
N ARG A 217 1.66 -16.37 2.14
CA ARG A 217 0.42 -17.14 2.27
C ARG A 217 0.49 -18.22 3.35
N ILE A 218 1.65 -18.88 3.50
CA ILE A 218 1.87 -19.82 4.60
C ILE A 218 1.83 -19.08 5.95
N ALA A 219 2.49 -17.94 6.06
CA ALA A 219 2.50 -17.13 7.27
C ALA A 219 1.09 -16.65 7.63
N SER A 220 0.31 -16.17 6.67
CA SER A 220 -1.08 -15.71 6.85
C SER A 220 -2.04 -16.81 7.32
N THR A 221 -1.69 -18.09 7.12
CA THR A 221 -2.51 -19.22 7.59
C THR A 221 -2.46 -19.39 9.10
N SER A 222 -1.50 -18.76 9.77
CA SER A 222 -1.25 -18.88 11.23
C SER A 222 -1.76 -17.67 12.02
N VAL A 223 -2.45 -16.76 11.38
CA VAL A 223 -2.99 -15.52 11.99
C VAL A 223 -4.39 -15.72 12.53
#